data_49e8f760a885bcecb22e79b81bb57a1f
#
_entry.id   49e8f760a885bcecb22e79b81bb57a1f
#
_cell.length_a   1.000
_cell.length_b   1.000
_cell.length_c   1.000
_cell.angle_alpha   90.00
_cell.angle_beta   90.00
_cell.angle_gamma   90.00
#
_symmetry.space_group_name_H-M   'P 1'
#
loop_
_entity.id
_entity.type
_entity.pdbx_description
1 polymer ?
#
loop_
_entity_poly.entity_id
_entity_poly.type
_entity_poly.pdbx_seq_one_letter_code
_entity_poly.pdbx_strand_id
1 'polypeptide(L)'
;MKPMTHCGYAAKIEYSDEDACFVGRVAGIQDIITFHGDSVDEIRRAFEEAVDFYIDTCEKRGKAPQKPFSGRLMLRLPQELHARLAIQAQTEGKSLNSLVTEALVHYTE
;
A
#
# COMPACT_ATOMS: atom_id res chain seq x y z
N MET A 1 7.71 2.85 -10.47
CA MET A 1 6.89 1.71 -10.93
C MET A 1 5.54 1.75 -10.23
N LYS A 2 4.47 1.63 -10.98
CA LYS A 2 3.12 1.64 -10.40
C LYS A 2 2.68 0.21 -10.11
N PRO A 3 2.26 -0.09 -8.88
CA PRO A 3 1.71 -1.40 -8.60
C PRO A 3 0.34 -1.58 -9.25
N MET A 4 -0.07 -2.83 -9.42
CA MET A 4 -1.43 -3.15 -9.84
C MET A 4 -2.37 -2.82 -8.69
N THR A 5 -3.43 -2.06 -8.96
CA THR A 5 -4.38 -1.62 -7.93
C THR A 5 -5.81 -1.88 -8.35
N HIS A 6 -6.68 -2.06 -7.35
CA HIS A 6 -8.12 -2.24 -7.56
C HIS A 6 -8.85 -1.86 -6.26
N CYS A 7 -9.81 -0.95 -6.36
CA CYS A 7 -10.60 -0.48 -5.21
C CYS A 7 -9.76 -0.01 -4.02
N GLY A 8 -8.63 0.63 -4.30
CA GLY A 8 -7.71 1.13 -3.26
C GLY A 8 -6.75 0.09 -2.70
N TYR A 9 -6.82 -1.16 -3.16
CA TYR A 9 -5.89 -2.22 -2.74
C TYR A 9 -4.81 -2.40 -3.79
N ALA A 10 -3.61 -2.72 -3.34
CA ALA A 10 -2.46 -2.98 -4.21
C ALA A 10 -2.06 -4.45 -4.15
N ALA A 11 -1.56 -4.95 -5.26
CA ALA A 11 -1.09 -6.33 -5.36
C ALA A 11 0.43 -6.40 -5.20
N LYS A 12 0.90 -7.39 -4.46
CA LYS A 12 2.30 -7.77 -4.44
C LYS A 12 2.42 -9.07 -5.23
N ILE A 13 3.13 -9.02 -6.35
CA ILE A 13 3.20 -10.16 -7.28
C ILE A 13 4.64 -10.63 -7.40
N GLU A 14 4.83 -11.95 -7.34
CA GLU A 14 6.11 -12.60 -7.50
C GLU A 14 5.97 -13.74 -8.51
N TYR A 15 7.06 -14.04 -9.19
CA TYR A 15 7.10 -15.22 -10.05
C TYR A 15 7.53 -16.44 -9.22
N SER A 16 6.76 -17.51 -9.32
CA SER A 16 7.10 -18.78 -8.68
C SER A 16 7.67 -19.73 -9.73
N ASP A 17 8.96 -19.95 -9.69
CA ASP A 17 9.62 -20.89 -10.61
C ASP A 17 9.17 -22.33 -10.33
N GLU A 18 8.97 -22.66 -9.06
CA GLU A 18 8.53 -24.00 -8.63
C GLU A 18 7.16 -24.34 -9.21
N ASP A 19 6.21 -23.39 -9.16
CA ASP A 19 4.84 -23.59 -9.66
C ASP A 19 4.67 -23.11 -11.10
N ALA A 20 5.71 -22.51 -11.68
CA ALA A 20 5.71 -21.97 -13.03
C ALA A 20 4.55 -21.01 -13.30
N CYS A 21 4.26 -20.14 -12.34
CA CYS A 21 3.18 -19.15 -12.45
C CYS A 21 3.50 -17.91 -11.63
N PHE A 22 2.70 -16.88 -11.81
CA PHE A 22 2.75 -15.71 -10.94
C PHE A 22 1.89 -15.95 -9.71
N VAL A 23 2.41 -15.58 -8.55
CA VAL A 23 1.69 -15.66 -7.28
C VAL A 23 1.61 -14.26 -6.71
N GLY A 24 0.42 -13.88 -6.25
CA GLY A 24 0.22 -12.57 -5.68
C GLY A 24 -0.53 -12.61 -4.37
N ARG A 25 -0.45 -11.49 -3.67
CA ARG A 25 -1.23 -11.28 -2.46
C ARG A 25 -1.62 -9.81 -2.37
N VAL A 26 -2.70 -9.55 -1.66
CA VAL A 26 -3.13 -8.18 -1.40
C VAL A 26 -2.20 -7.59 -0.34
N ALA A 27 -1.57 -6.47 -0.67
CA ALA A 27 -0.59 -5.82 0.19
C ALA A 27 -1.25 -4.97 1.26
N GLY A 28 -0.58 -4.83 2.40
CA GLY A 28 -0.91 -3.81 3.40
C GLY A 28 -2.08 -4.11 4.32
N ILE A 29 -2.64 -5.32 4.27
CA ILE A 29 -3.69 -5.74 5.20
C ILE A 29 -3.23 -6.96 6.00
N GLN A 30 -3.85 -7.21 7.15
CA GLN A 30 -3.49 -8.34 8.00
C GLN A 30 -4.03 -9.65 7.47
N ASP A 31 -5.20 -9.62 6.84
CA ASP A 31 -5.78 -10.81 6.24
C ASP A 31 -4.91 -11.28 5.06
N ILE A 32 -4.72 -12.59 4.97
CA ILE A 32 -3.91 -13.17 3.90
C ILE A 32 -4.84 -13.53 2.75
N ILE A 33 -4.74 -12.77 1.67
CA ILE A 33 -5.53 -12.98 0.45
C ILE A 33 -4.54 -13.20 -0.68
N THR A 34 -4.54 -14.42 -1.22
CA THR A 34 -3.62 -14.82 -2.28
C THR A 34 -4.38 -15.15 -3.56
N PHE A 35 -3.68 -15.05 -4.67
CA PHE A 35 -4.21 -15.36 -5.99
C PHE A 35 -3.04 -15.74 -6.89
N HIS A 36 -3.35 -16.36 -8.02
CA HIS A 36 -2.31 -16.78 -8.97
C HIS A 36 -2.81 -16.67 -10.40
N GLY A 37 -1.89 -16.68 -11.35
CA GLY A 37 -2.20 -16.65 -12.77
C GLY A 37 -0.95 -16.95 -13.59
N ASP A 38 -1.16 -17.41 -14.82
CA ASP A 38 -0.07 -17.80 -15.72
C ASP A 38 0.36 -16.67 -16.65
N SER A 39 -0.39 -15.59 -16.71
CA SER A 39 -0.11 -14.43 -17.54
C SER A 39 -0.43 -13.14 -16.79
N VAL A 40 0.00 -12.02 -17.33
CA VAL A 40 -0.32 -10.70 -16.76
C VAL A 40 -1.83 -10.49 -16.70
N ASP A 41 -2.54 -10.84 -17.77
CA ASP A 41 -4.00 -10.67 -17.80
C ASP A 41 -4.71 -11.58 -16.79
N GLU A 42 -4.24 -12.81 -16.66
CA GLU A 42 -4.80 -13.75 -15.69
C GLU A 42 -4.57 -13.30 -14.24
N ILE A 43 -3.34 -12.88 -13.92
CA ILE A 43 -3.03 -12.46 -12.55
C ILE A 43 -3.78 -11.18 -12.19
N ARG A 44 -3.98 -10.26 -13.15
CA ARG A 44 -4.78 -9.05 -12.94
C ARG A 44 -6.22 -9.40 -12.63
N ARG A 45 -6.82 -10.28 -13.42
CA ARG A 45 -8.20 -10.72 -13.23
C ARG A 45 -8.36 -11.43 -11.89
N ALA A 46 -7.42 -12.31 -11.56
CA ALA A 46 -7.43 -13.03 -10.29
C ALA A 46 -7.34 -12.08 -9.10
N PHE A 47 -6.49 -11.05 -9.20
CA PHE A 47 -6.37 -10.02 -8.18
C PHE A 47 -7.68 -9.25 -7.99
N GLU A 48 -8.26 -8.77 -9.09
CA GLU A 48 -9.50 -8.00 -9.03
C GLU A 48 -10.65 -8.82 -8.43
N GLU A 49 -10.78 -10.08 -8.85
CA GLU A 49 -11.77 -10.99 -8.29
C GLU A 49 -11.54 -11.25 -6.80
N ALA A 50 -10.29 -11.41 -6.39
CA ALA A 50 -9.95 -11.63 -4.98
C ALA A 50 -10.32 -10.43 -4.12
N VAL A 51 -10.05 -9.22 -4.60
CA VAL A 51 -10.41 -7.98 -3.88
C VAL A 51 -11.92 -7.85 -3.78
N ASP A 52 -12.63 -8.05 -4.89
CA ASP A 52 -14.09 -7.94 -4.92
C ASP A 52 -14.73 -8.96 -3.98
N PHE A 53 -14.22 -10.17 -3.97
CA PHE A 53 -14.69 -11.23 -3.08
C PHE A 53 -14.45 -10.88 -1.61
N TYR A 54 -13.28 -10.31 -1.31
CA TYR A 54 -12.95 -9.89 0.05
C TYR A 54 -13.91 -8.81 0.55
N ILE A 55 -14.15 -7.78 -0.27
CA ILE A 55 -15.05 -6.67 0.08
C ILE A 55 -16.47 -7.20 0.29
N ASP A 56 -16.94 -8.04 -0.62
CA ASP A 56 -18.27 -8.62 -0.55
C ASP A 56 -18.45 -9.50 0.70
N THR A 57 -17.43 -10.31 1.01
CA THR A 57 -17.46 -11.16 2.19
C THR A 57 -17.48 -10.33 3.48
N CYS A 58 -16.72 -9.27 3.55
CA CYS A 58 -16.72 -8.37 4.70
C CYS A 58 -18.10 -7.71 4.89
N GLU A 59 -18.69 -7.27 3.81
CA GLU A 59 -20.02 -6.65 3.83
C GLU A 59 -21.07 -7.63 4.35
N LYS A 60 -21.06 -8.87 3.86
CA LYS A 60 -22.00 -9.91 4.29
C LYS A 60 -21.84 -10.28 5.76
N ARG A 61 -20.63 -10.16 6.29
CA ARG A 61 -20.34 -10.43 7.71
C ARG A 61 -20.54 -9.23 8.61
N GLY A 62 -20.91 -8.08 8.07
CA GLY A 62 -21.07 -6.86 8.83
C GLY A 62 -19.75 -6.27 9.34
N LYS A 63 -18.63 -6.64 8.73
CA LYS A 63 -17.30 -6.11 9.04
C LYS A 63 -16.88 -5.10 8.00
N ALA A 64 -16.23 -4.03 8.44
CA ALA A 64 -15.61 -3.11 7.51
C ALA A 64 -14.36 -3.77 6.91
N PRO A 65 -14.14 -3.68 5.58
CA PRO A 65 -12.91 -4.18 4.98
C PRO A 65 -11.70 -3.44 5.55
N GLN A 66 -10.59 -4.14 5.74
CA GLN A 66 -9.36 -3.50 6.18
C GLN A 66 -8.87 -2.56 5.09
N LYS A 67 -8.49 -1.35 5.48
CA LYS A 67 -7.90 -0.39 4.55
C LYS A 67 -6.39 -0.57 4.59
N PRO A 68 -5.74 -0.77 3.44
CA PRO A 68 -4.31 -1.07 3.43
C PRO A 68 -3.45 0.05 3.97
N PHE A 69 -3.83 1.30 3.72
CA PHE A 69 -2.99 2.44 4.09
C PHE A 69 -3.88 3.54 4.65
N SER A 70 -3.76 3.77 5.96
CA SER A 70 -4.64 4.71 6.67
C SER A 70 -4.25 6.19 6.50
N GLY A 71 -3.05 6.45 6.02
CA GLY A 71 -2.48 7.79 6.02
C GLY A 71 -1.77 8.14 7.31
N ARG A 72 -1.75 7.24 8.28
CA ARG A 72 -1.02 7.42 9.53
C ARG A 72 0.22 6.56 9.52
N LEU A 73 1.35 7.18 9.78
CA LEU A 73 2.65 6.52 9.73
C LEU A 73 3.51 7.04 10.88
N MET A 74 4.04 6.13 11.69
CA MET A 74 5.02 6.48 12.71
C MET A 74 6.41 6.23 12.14
N LEU A 75 7.26 7.25 12.15
CA LEU A 75 8.62 7.16 11.67
C LEU A 75 9.59 7.39 12.83
N ARG A 76 10.67 6.61 12.82
CA ARG A 76 11.81 6.85 13.68
C ARG A 76 12.92 7.42 12.84
N LEU A 77 13.31 8.65 13.14
CA LEU A 77 14.35 9.36 12.42
C LEU A 77 15.57 9.53 13.32
N PRO A 78 16.78 9.67 12.72
CA PRO A 78 17.92 10.12 13.50
C PRO A 78 17.58 11.45 14.17
N GLN A 79 18.01 11.62 15.41
CA GLN A 79 17.67 12.79 16.20
C GLN A 79 18.06 14.10 15.50
N GLU A 80 19.22 14.12 14.85
CA GLU A 80 19.70 15.29 14.13
C GLU A 80 18.81 15.66 12.95
N LEU A 81 18.33 14.66 12.23
CA LEU A 81 17.43 14.88 11.11
C LEU A 81 16.07 15.43 11.59
N HIS A 82 15.56 14.86 12.67
CA HIS A 82 14.31 15.34 13.27
C HIS A 82 14.45 16.82 13.67
N ALA A 83 15.56 17.17 14.32
CA ALA A 83 15.81 18.55 14.73
C ALA A 83 15.87 19.50 13.54
N ARG A 84 16.59 19.12 12.49
CA ARG A 84 16.70 19.95 11.28
C ARG A 84 15.35 20.17 10.61
N LEU A 85 14.55 19.13 10.52
CA LEU A 85 13.20 19.22 9.91
C LEU A 85 12.29 20.13 10.74
N ALA A 86 12.34 20.00 12.06
CA ALA A 86 11.52 20.82 12.94
C ALA A 86 11.90 22.32 12.84
N ILE A 87 13.18 22.61 12.80
CA ILE A 87 13.68 23.99 12.65
C ILE A 87 13.28 24.56 11.30
N GLN A 88 13.43 23.79 10.24
CA GLN A 88 13.06 24.23 8.90
C GLN A 88 11.57 24.49 8.79
N ALA A 89 10.74 23.63 9.38
CA ALA A 89 9.29 23.83 9.38
C ALA A 89 8.91 25.14 10.06
N GLN A 90 9.52 25.45 11.22
CA GLN A 90 9.32 26.71 11.91
C GLN A 90 9.74 27.89 11.06
N THR A 91 10.89 27.82 10.42
CA THR A 91 11.42 28.87 9.56
C THR A 91 10.48 29.16 8.38
N GLU A 92 9.88 28.15 7.82
CA GLU A 92 8.96 28.28 6.68
C GLU A 92 7.51 28.53 7.10
N GLY A 93 7.23 28.54 8.38
CA GLY A 93 5.87 28.77 8.88
C GLY A 93 4.92 27.61 8.60
N LYS A 94 5.42 26.39 8.53
CA LYS A 94 4.66 25.18 8.25
C LYS A 94 4.70 24.24 9.45
N SER A 95 3.71 23.32 9.50
CA SER A 95 3.81 22.21 10.44
C SER A 95 4.89 21.23 9.95
N LEU A 96 5.47 20.48 10.88
CA LEU A 96 6.42 19.42 10.55
C LEU A 96 5.79 18.40 9.61
N ASN A 97 4.54 18.06 9.86
CA ASN A 97 3.80 17.13 9.03
C ASN A 97 3.67 17.62 7.58
N SER A 98 3.36 18.90 7.39
CA SER A 98 3.25 19.49 6.05
C SER A 98 4.59 19.48 5.32
N LEU A 99 5.68 19.83 6.02
CA LEU A 99 7.01 19.82 5.43
C LEU A 99 7.40 18.42 4.96
N VAL A 100 7.22 17.42 5.82
CA VAL A 100 7.54 16.03 5.49
C VAL A 100 6.68 15.53 4.34
N THR A 101 5.38 15.87 4.34
CA THR A 101 4.47 15.48 3.26
C THR A 101 4.94 16.04 1.92
N GLU A 102 5.30 17.31 1.86
CA GLU A 102 5.81 17.92 0.63
C GLU A 102 7.08 17.22 0.11
N ALA A 103 8.00 16.92 1.02
CA ALA A 103 9.24 16.24 0.65
C ALA A 103 8.97 14.85 0.07
N LEU A 104 8.03 14.10 0.67
CA LEU A 104 7.68 12.77 0.21
C LEU A 104 6.94 12.79 -1.11
N VAL A 105 6.07 13.77 -1.33
CA VAL A 105 5.38 13.95 -2.61
C VAL A 105 6.41 14.15 -3.71
N HIS A 106 7.39 15.01 -3.51
CA HIS A 106 8.46 15.23 -4.49
C HIS A 106 9.25 13.96 -4.78
N TYR A 107 9.52 13.19 -3.75
CA TYR A 107 10.29 11.95 -3.91
C TYR A 107 9.54 10.92 -4.76
N THR A 108 8.22 10.88 -4.67
CA THR A 108 7.39 9.86 -5.33
C THR A 108 6.81 10.31 -6.67
N GLU A 109 7.06 11.54 -7.09
CA GLU A 109 6.61 12.04 -8.41
C GLU A 109 7.30 11.36 -9.59
#